data_506de6e65049c1b5b6327f1e9d386401
#
_entry.id   506de6e65049c1b5b6327f1e9d386401
#
_cell.length_a   1.000
_cell.length_b   1.000
_cell.length_c   1.000
_cell.angle_alpha   90.00
_cell.angle_beta   90.00
_cell.angle_gamma   90.00
#
_symmetry.space_group_name_H-M   'P 1'
#
loop_
_entity.id
_entity.type
_entity.pdbx_description
1 polymer ?
#
loop_
_entity_poly.entity_id
_entity_poly.type
_entity_poly.pdbx_seq_one_letter_code
_entity_poly.pdbx_strand_id
1 'polypeptide(L)'
;STYAIFLPGRCVDQIRNSIAYPSRGEKKGLNVKLVTSHGGLSVGPDGGSHQTIEDIAIMRVIPNMRVIIPADAIAVSKLTKNISQIYGPFYMRMARSKVPTIHSDSQEFEIGKGITLRDGNDCTIAATGITVKMALDAADKLQQDGISCRVIDCFTIKPIDKDILEKAA
;
A
#
# COMPACT_ATOMS: atom_id res chain seq x y z
N SER A 1 -5.76 6.29 14.44
CA SER A 1 -6.28 5.26 13.53
C SER A 1 -7.78 5.42 13.34
N THR A 2 -8.29 5.17 12.13
CA THR A 2 -9.72 5.27 11.78
C THR A 2 -9.99 4.40 10.54
N TYR A 3 -11.24 4.39 10.06
CA TYR A 3 -11.58 3.80 8.77
C TYR A 3 -11.10 4.70 7.61
N ALA A 4 -10.67 4.08 6.53
CA ALA A 4 -10.07 4.79 5.41
C ALA A 4 -10.97 5.87 4.82
N ILE A 5 -12.28 5.62 4.72
CA ILE A 5 -13.25 6.58 4.15
C ILE A 5 -13.32 7.90 4.96
N PHE A 6 -13.17 7.83 6.28
CA PHE A 6 -13.38 9.01 7.12
C PHE A 6 -12.16 9.95 7.12
N LEU A 7 -10.97 9.43 6.82
CA LEU A 7 -9.75 10.23 6.88
C LEU A 7 -9.66 11.25 5.73
N PRO A 8 -9.62 10.86 4.45
CA PRO A 8 -9.61 11.82 3.36
C PRO A 8 -10.93 12.56 3.22
N GLY A 9 -12.06 11.90 3.43
CA GLY A 9 -13.38 12.51 3.26
C GLY A 9 -13.70 13.64 4.23
N ARG A 10 -13.11 13.62 5.44
CA ARG A 10 -13.42 14.61 6.50
C ARG A 10 -12.23 15.46 6.92
N CYS A 11 -11.00 15.01 6.70
CA CYS A 11 -9.80 15.62 7.27
C CYS A 11 -8.77 16.01 6.20
N VAL A 12 -9.11 16.00 4.91
CA VAL A 12 -8.15 16.27 3.83
C VAL A 12 -7.44 17.60 3.97
N ASP A 13 -8.16 18.65 4.42
CA ASP A 13 -7.57 19.96 4.65
C ASP A 13 -6.50 19.92 5.74
N GLN A 14 -6.82 19.32 6.90
CA GLN A 14 -5.88 19.20 8.01
C GLN A 14 -4.68 18.31 7.64
N ILE A 15 -4.91 17.23 6.89
CA ILE A 15 -3.82 16.37 6.42
C ILE A 15 -2.90 17.15 5.48
N ARG A 16 -3.47 17.91 4.55
CA ARG A 16 -2.71 18.69 3.59
C ARG A 16 -1.98 19.86 4.26
N ASN A 17 -2.71 20.72 4.95
CA ASN A 17 -2.22 22.01 5.41
C ASN A 17 -1.54 21.94 6.78
N SER A 18 -1.99 21.06 7.69
CA SER A 18 -1.43 20.98 9.04
C SER A 18 -0.40 19.87 9.21
N ILE A 19 -0.48 18.79 8.42
CA ILE A 19 0.43 17.63 8.55
C ILE A 19 1.49 17.62 7.45
N ALA A 20 1.08 17.66 6.17
CA ALA A 20 1.99 17.42 5.06
C ALA A 20 2.73 18.68 4.57
N TYR A 21 2.06 19.83 4.58
CA TYR A 21 2.63 21.07 4.09
C TYR A 21 3.71 21.72 5.00
N PRO A 22 3.58 21.71 6.35
CA PRO A 22 4.56 22.38 7.20
C PRO A 22 5.96 21.83 7.01
N SER A 23 6.96 22.72 7.03
CA SER A 23 8.37 22.38 6.93
C SER A 23 9.14 23.05 8.07
N ARG A 24 10.11 22.34 8.65
CA ARG A 24 11.03 22.85 9.67
C ARG A 24 12.46 22.54 9.24
N GLY A 25 13.13 23.53 8.67
CA GLY A 25 14.44 23.34 8.04
C GLY A 25 14.34 22.33 6.88
N GLU A 26 15.17 21.30 6.89
CA GLU A 26 15.15 20.24 5.88
C GLU A 26 14.02 19.23 6.05
N LYS A 27 13.35 19.21 7.22
CA LYS A 27 12.25 18.28 7.52
C LYS A 27 10.96 18.77 6.88
N LYS A 28 10.40 17.96 5.98
CA LYS A 28 9.15 18.21 5.26
C LYS A 28 8.00 17.43 5.84
N GLY A 29 6.88 18.12 6.14
CA GLY A 29 5.73 17.58 6.84
C GLY A 29 6.00 17.32 8.33
N LEU A 30 4.96 16.99 9.07
CA LEU A 30 5.06 16.57 10.47
C LEU A 30 5.31 15.05 10.56
N ASN A 31 5.89 14.62 11.68
CA ASN A 31 6.12 13.20 11.94
C ASN A 31 4.83 12.48 12.38
N VAL A 32 3.84 12.40 11.51
CA VAL A 32 2.52 11.82 11.77
C VAL A 32 2.30 10.59 10.89
N LYS A 33 1.86 9.49 11.51
CA LYS A 33 1.50 8.24 10.82
C LYS A 33 -0.02 8.09 10.84
N LEU A 34 -0.63 8.25 9.67
CA LEU A 34 -2.06 8.07 9.47
C LEU A 34 -2.31 6.60 9.09
N VAL A 35 -2.80 5.82 10.04
CA VAL A 35 -3.04 4.38 9.83
C VAL A 35 -4.52 4.13 9.75
N THR A 36 -4.98 3.54 8.66
CA THR A 36 -6.39 3.27 8.41
C THR A 36 -6.66 1.80 8.12
N SER A 37 -7.83 1.36 8.48
CA SER A 37 -8.41 0.07 8.08
C SER A 37 -9.65 0.29 7.22
N HIS A 38 -10.26 -0.79 6.76
CA HIS A 38 -11.51 -0.74 5.97
C HIS A 38 -11.35 0.03 4.65
N GLY A 39 -10.23 -0.20 3.93
CA GLY A 39 -10.05 0.41 2.60
C GLY A 39 -10.65 -0.43 1.48
N GLY A 40 -11.28 0.22 0.51
CA GLY A 40 -11.76 -0.38 -0.73
C GLY A 40 -13.11 -1.09 -0.64
N LEU A 41 -13.47 -1.74 -1.74
CA LEU A 41 -14.76 -2.42 -1.89
C LEU A 41 -14.93 -3.65 -0.97
N SER A 42 -13.83 -4.24 -0.52
CA SER A 42 -13.81 -5.42 0.36
C SER A 42 -14.35 -5.16 1.78
N VAL A 43 -14.70 -3.93 2.10
CA VAL A 43 -15.44 -3.58 3.35
C VAL A 43 -16.74 -4.36 3.45
N GLY A 44 -17.44 -4.57 2.33
CA GLY A 44 -18.59 -5.47 2.23
C GLY A 44 -19.84 -4.94 2.96
N PRO A 45 -20.23 -5.55 4.11
CA PRO A 45 -21.54 -5.32 4.71
C PRO A 45 -21.81 -3.88 5.20
N ASP A 46 -20.77 -3.09 5.44
CA ASP A 46 -20.95 -1.68 5.83
C ASP A 46 -21.43 -0.79 4.67
N GLY A 47 -21.40 -1.32 3.44
CA GLY A 47 -21.95 -0.69 2.24
C GLY A 47 -21.16 0.49 1.72
N GLY A 48 -21.71 1.15 0.68
CA GLY A 48 -21.04 2.20 -0.09
C GLY A 48 -20.56 3.41 0.73
N SER A 49 -21.24 3.71 1.85
CA SER A 49 -20.82 4.80 2.74
C SER A 49 -19.49 4.56 3.46
N HIS A 50 -18.99 3.31 3.44
CA HIS A 50 -17.74 2.90 4.07
C HIS A 50 -16.70 2.37 3.07
N GLN A 51 -17.09 2.17 1.82
CA GLN A 51 -16.25 1.64 0.75
C GLN A 51 -15.47 2.77 0.07
N THR A 52 -14.34 3.17 0.65
CA THR A 52 -13.50 4.20 0.02
C THR A 52 -12.76 3.63 -1.20
N ILE A 53 -12.83 4.34 -2.32
CA ILE A 53 -12.11 4.03 -3.55
C ILE A 53 -11.16 5.15 -3.97
N GLU A 54 -11.27 6.32 -3.34
CA GLU A 54 -10.57 7.56 -3.66
C GLU A 54 -9.39 7.88 -2.73
N ASP A 55 -9.29 7.21 -1.59
CA ASP A 55 -8.32 7.53 -0.53
C ASP A 55 -6.86 7.48 -0.98
N ILE A 56 -6.50 6.47 -1.75
CA ILE A 56 -5.14 6.33 -2.30
C ILE A 56 -4.82 7.49 -3.24
N ALA A 57 -5.74 7.86 -4.13
CA ALA A 57 -5.54 8.95 -5.07
C ALA A 57 -5.33 10.29 -4.33
N ILE A 58 -6.19 10.59 -3.35
CA ILE A 58 -6.11 11.81 -2.54
C ILE A 58 -4.79 11.85 -1.76
N MET A 59 -4.43 10.77 -1.05
CA MET A 59 -3.20 10.74 -0.27
C MET A 59 -1.95 10.77 -1.14
N ARG A 60 -2.01 10.17 -2.33
CA ARG A 60 -0.89 10.16 -3.26
C ARG A 60 -0.58 11.53 -3.84
N VAL A 61 -1.59 12.37 -4.08
CA VAL A 61 -1.38 13.71 -4.65
C VAL A 61 -0.84 14.72 -3.62
N ILE A 62 -1.05 14.49 -2.31
CA ILE A 62 -0.60 15.40 -1.26
C ILE A 62 0.94 15.40 -1.20
N PRO A 63 1.60 16.59 -1.31
CA PRO A 63 3.05 16.71 -1.19
C PRO A 63 3.58 16.14 0.15
N ASN A 64 4.79 15.60 0.14
CA ASN A 64 5.49 14.99 1.29
C ASN A 64 4.82 13.74 1.90
N MET A 65 3.55 13.44 1.58
CA MET A 65 2.87 12.24 2.04
C MET A 65 3.48 11.00 1.39
N ARG A 66 3.81 9.98 2.19
CA ARG A 66 4.16 8.64 1.72
C ARG A 66 2.96 7.73 1.88
N VAL A 67 2.75 6.82 0.92
CA VAL A 67 1.57 5.95 0.87
C VAL A 67 2.01 4.50 0.79
N ILE A 68 1.58 3.69 1.76
CA ILE A 68 1.89 2.27 1.84
C ILE A 68 0.62 1.44 2.06
N ILE A 69 0.59 0.27 1.42
CA ILE A 69 -0.57 -0.63 1.44
C ILE A 69 -0.05 -2.07 1.64
N PRO A 70 0.10 -2.51 2.89
CA PRO A 70 0.58 -3.85 3.19
C PRO A 70 -0.40 -4.93 2.71
N ALA A 71 0.14 -6.05 2.24
CA ALA A 71 -0.63 -7.15 1.68
C ALA A 71 -1.11 -8.16 2.74
N ASP A 72 -0.39 -8.31 3.86
CA ASP A 72 -0.70 -9.27 4.93
C ASP A 72 -0.26 -8.79 6.32
N ALA A 73 -0.47 -9.61 7.34
CA ALA A 73 -0.17 -9.28 8.73
C ALA A 73 1.34 -9.11 9.00
N ILE A 74 2.20 -9.88 8.31
CA ILE A 74 3.66 -9.75 8.42
C ILE A 74 4.09 -8.39 7.87
N ALA A 75 3.61 -8.03 6.68
CA ALA A 75 3.86 -6.73 6.06
C ALA A 75 3.37 -5.58 6.97
N VAL A 76 2.17 -5.68 7.57
CA VAL A 76 1.65 -4.68 8.51
C VAL A 76 2.58 -4.50 9.70
N SER A 77 2.99 -5.61 10.34
CA SER A 77 3.85 -5.57 11.53
C SER A 77 5.21 -4.93 11.23
N LYS A 78 5.88 -5.38 10.17
CA LYS A 78 7.21 -4.89 9.80
C LYS A 78 7.18 -3.44 9.31
N LEU A 79 6.24 -3.11 8.42
CA LEU A 79 6.09 -1.75 7.91
C LEU A 79 5.73 -0.76 9.02
N THR A 80 4.91 -1.15 10.01
CA THR A 80 4.61 -0.30 11.16
C THR A 80 5.89 0.06 11.94
N LYS A 81 6.76 -0.93 12.18
CA LYS A 81 8.07 -0.68 12.82
C LYS A 81 8.94 0.22 11.96
N ASN A 82 9.04 -0.05 10.67
CA ASN A 82 9.88 0.72 9.75
C ASN A 82 9.46 2.19 9.69
N ILE A 83 8.16 2.47 9.46
CA ILE A 83 7.69 3.86 9.36
C ILE A 83 7.78 4.62 10.69
N SER A 84 7.77 3.94 11.83
CA SER A 84 7.95 4.58 13.14
C SER A 84 9.33 5.22 13.28
N GLN A 85 10.34 4.70 12.61
CA GLN A 85 11.72 5.18 12.62
C GLN A 85 12.00 6.26 11.55
N ILE A 86 11.12 6.42 10.57
CA ILE A 86 11.31 7.36 9.46
C ILE A 86 10.53 8.64 9.74
N TYR A 87 11.22 9.79 9.78
CA TYR A 87 10.57 11.08 9.96
C TYR A 87 9.69 11.46 8.75
N GLY A 88 8.55 12.07 9.03
CA GLY A 88 7.61 12.62 8.05
C GLY A 88 6.26 11.92 8.02
N PRO A 89 5.33 12.43 7.21
CA PRO A 89 3.97 11.92 7.15
C PRO A 89 3.88 10.62 6.34
N PHE A 90 3.11 9.68 6.85
CA PHE A 90 2.76 8.43 6.17
C PHE A 90 1.26 8.19 6.23
N TYR A 91 0.74 7.66 5.15
CA TYR A 91 -0.57 7.04 5.08
C TYR A 91 -0.39 5.54 4.88
N MET A 92 -0.85 4.74 5.84
CA MET A 92 -0.90 3.29 5.74
C MET A 92 -2.35 2.84 5.66
N ARG A 93 -2.69 2.07 4.62
CA ARG A 93 -4.05 1.62 4.37
C ARG A 93 -4.15 0.10 4.41
N MET A 94 -5.01 -0.41 5.27
CA MET A 94 -5.28 -1.84 5.41
C MET A 94 -6.70 -2.18 4.95
N ALA A 95 -6.91 -3.42 4.53
CA ALA A 95 -8.24 -3.97 4.27
C ALA A 95 -9.00 -4.24 5.57
N ARG A 96 -10.30 -4.55 5.45
CA ARG A 96 -11.14 -5.08 6.53
C ARG A 96 -11.04 -6.60 6.62
N SER A 97 -11.04 -7.25 5.48
CA SER A 97 -11.08 -8.71 5.38
C SER A 97 -9.80 -9.35 5.89
N LYS A 98 -9.93 -10.53 6.48
CA LYS A 98 -8.78 -11.40 6.74
C LYS A 98 -8.15 -11.79 5.41
N VAL A 99 -6.83 -11.72 5.35
CA VAL A 99 -6.03 -12.12 4.20
C VAL A 99 -5.08 -13.24 4.61
N PRO A 100 -4.80 -14.21 3.74
CA PRO A 100 -3.77 -15.20 3.99
C PRO A 100 -2.40 -14.54 4.14
N THR A 101 -1.54 -15.12 4.95
CA THR A 101 -0.13 -14.75 5.04
C THR A 101 0.57 -15.22 3.78
N ILE A 102 1.22 -14.29 3.07
CA ILE A 102 1.96 -14.55 1.83
C ILE A 102 3.46 -14.30 1.98
N HIS A 103 3.84 -13.41 2.89
CA HIS A 103 5.24 -13.13 3.19
C HIS A 103 5.78 -14.04 4.29
N SER A 104 7.08 -14.33 4.24
CA SER A 104 7.79 -15.02 5.32
C SER A 104 8.20 -14.04 6.43
N ASP A 105 8.43 -14.56 7.63
CA ASP A 105 8.96 -13.77 8.74
C ASP A 105 10.35 -13.18 8.47
N SER A 106 11.11 -13.75 7.54
CA SER A 106 12.41 -13.24 7.12
C SER A 106 12.33 -12.14 6.06
N GLN A 107 11.12 -11.90 5.46
CA GLN A 107 10.97 -10.90 4.41
C GLN A 107 11.28 -9.50 4.94
N GLU A 108 12.17 -8.78 4.29
CA GLU A 108 12.46 -7.38 4.57
C GLU A 108 11.59 -6.46 3.69
N PHE A 109 11.24 -5.30 4.26
CA PHE A 109 10.40 -4.29 3.59
C PHE A 109 11.11 -2.95 3.63
N GLU A 110 11.59 -2.48 2.49
CA GLU A 110 12.20 -1.16 2.33
C GLU A 110 11.20 -0.19 1.69
N ILE A 111 11.00 0.99 2.33
CA ILE A 111 10.08 2.00 1.80
C ILE A 111 10.60 2.55 0.48
N GLY A 112 9.76 2.51 -0.55
CA GLY A 112 10.11 2.90 -1.92
C GLY A 112 10.53 1.74 -2.81
N LYS A 113 10.55 0.52 -2.27
CA LYS A 113 10.82 -0.70 -3.03
C LYS A 113 9.56 -1.57 -3.17
N GLY A 114 9.53 -2.37 -4.24
CA GLY A 114 8.60 -3.46 -4.46
C GLY A 114 9.27 -4.81 -4.19
N ILE A 115 8.48 -5.87 -4.13
CA ILE A 115 8.97 -7.23 -3.92
C ILE A 115 8.47 -8.13 -5.06
N THR A 116 9.37 -8.77 -5.79
CA THR A 116 8.99 -9.83 -6.71
C THR A 116 8.69 -11.09 -5.90
N LEU A 117 7.42 -11.49 -5.87
CA LEU A 117 6.95 -12.68 -5.16
C LEU A 117 6.99 -13.93 -6.03
N ARG A 118 6.92 -13.74 -7.33
CA ARG A 118 6.99 -14.80 -8.34
C ARG A 118 7.64 -14.24 -9.60
N ASP A 119 8.58 -14.98 -10.17
CA ASP A 119 9.14 -14.65 -11.47
C ASP A 119 8.28 -15.20 -12.62
N GLY A 120 8.35 -14.52 -13.77
CA GLY A 120 7.67 -14.91 -14.99
C GLY A 120 8.12 -14.06 -16.17
N ASN A 121 7.91 -14.56 -17.40
CA ASN A 121 8.46 -13.94 -18.61
C ASN A 121 7.40 -13.52 -19.63
N ASP A 122 6.16 -14.02 -19.50
CA ASP A 122 5.12 -13.73 -20.51
C ASP A 122 4.29 -12.50 -20.16
N CYS A 123 4.05 -12.28 -18.84
CA CYS A 123 3.34 -11.10 -18.36
C CYS A 123 3.75 -10.75 -16.92
N THR A 124 3.40 -9.54 -16.49
CA THR A 124 3.61 -9.08 -15.11
C THR A 124 2.31 -8.54 -14.51
N ILE A 125 2.00 -8.98 -13.28
CA ILE A 125 0.94 -8.42 -12.46
C ILE A 125 1.58 -7.65 -11.32
N ALA A 126 1.49 -6.30 -11.37
CA ALA A 126 1.84 -5.43 -10.27
C ALA A 126 0.60 -5.22 -9.38
N ALA A 127 0.66 -5.67 -8.14
CA ALA A 127 -0.47 -5.65 -7.21
C ALA A 127 -0.09 -4.98 -5.90
N THR A 128 -1.09 -4.63 -5.08
CA THR A 128 -0.88 -4.05 -3.76
C THR A 128 -1.98 -4.44 -2.78
N GLY A 129 -1.66 -4.54 -1.49
CA GLY A 129 -2.62 -4.92 -0.47
C GLY A 129 -3.25 -6.29 -0.73
N ILE A 130 -4.55 -6.43 -0.51
CA ILE A 130 -5.26 -7.72 -0.67
C ILE A 130 -5.21 -8.28 -2.09
N THR A 131 -4.98 -7.45 -3.11
CA THR A 131 -4.92 -7.92 -4.50
C THR A 131 -3.64 -8.69 -4.81
N VAL A 132 -2.62 -8.64 -3.96
CA VAL A 132 -1.38 -9.40 -4.14
C VAL A 132 -1.66 -10.91 -4.07
N LYS A 133 -2.45 -11.37 -3.09
CA LYS A 133 -2.85 -12.78 -3.04
C LYS A 133 -3.66 -13.20 -4.27
N MET A 134 -4.58 -12.33 -4.71
CA MET A 134 -5.37 -12.59 -5.93
C MET A 134 -4.49 -12.70 -7.17
N ALA A 135 -3.44 -11.87 -7.25
CA ALA A 135 -2.46 -11.92 -8.33
C ALA A 135 -1.66 -13.24 -8.33
N LEU A 136 -1.24 -13.72 -7.15
CA LEU A 136 -0.59 -15.01 -7.01
C LEU A 136 -1.51 -16.17 -7.45
N ASP A 137 -2.79 -16.15 -7.03
CA ASP A 137 -3.77 -17.18 -7.43
C ASP A 137 -4.05 -17.13 -8.93
N ALA A 138 -4.08 -15.95 -9.52
CA ALA A 138 -4.23 -15.79 -10.98
C ALA A 138 -3.00 -16.34 -11.73
N ALA A 139 -1.80 -16.04 -11.23
CA ALA A 139 -0.56 -16.54 -11.81
C ALA A 139 -0.46 -18.09 -11.75
N ASP A 140 -0.97 -18.70 -10.67
CA ASP A 140 -1.05 -20.17 -10.56
C ASP A 140 -2.00 -20.80 -11.61
N LYS A 141 -3.11 -20.13 -11.89
CA LYS A 141 -4.04 -20.55 -12.96
C LYS A 141 -3.44 -20.39 -14.35
N LEU A 142 -2.83 -19.23 -14.61
CA LEU A 142 -2.16 -18.94 -15.88
C LEU A 142 -1.05 -19.96 -16.17
N GLN A 143 -0.34 -20.43 -15.14
CA GLN A 143 0.68 -21.46 -15.31
C GLN A 143 0.13 -22.78 -15.82
N GLN A 144 -1.13 -23.14 -15.50
CA GLN A 144 -1.79 -24.34 -16.03
C GLN A 144 -2.03 -24.23 -17.53
N ASP A 145 -2.18 -23.01 -18.04
CA ASP A 145 -2.33 -22.70 -19.46
C ASP A 145 -0.98 -22.44 -20.16
N GLY A 146 0.14 -22.69 -19.45
CA GLY A 146 1.49 -22.51 -19.99
C GLY A 146 1.99 -21.05 -19.98
N ILE A 147 1.28 -20.12 -19.32
CA ILE A 147 1.64 -18.71 -19.25
C ILE A 147 2.44 -18.43 -17.97
N SER A 148 3.68 -18.00 -18.12
CA SER A 148 4.60 -17.66 -17.02
C SER A 148 4.40 -16.20 -16.57
N CYS A 149 3.70 -16.01 -15.46
CA CYS A 149 3.33 -14.70 -14.97
C CYS A 149 4.20 -14.25 -13.77
N ARG A 150 4.85 -13.09 -13.88
CA ARG A 150 5.53 -12.42 -12.76
C ARG A 150 4.50 -11.74 -11.87
N VAL A 151 4.71 -11.80 -10.54
CA VAL A 151 3.89 -11.07 -9.56
C VAL A 151 4.77 -10.20 -8.69
N ILE A 152 4.44 -8.91 -8.63
CA ILE A 152 5.15 -7.90 -7.85
C ILE A 152 4.20 -7.32 -6.80
N ASP A 153 4.61 -7.37 -5.52
CA ASP A 153 3.96 -6.61 -4.45
C ASP A 153 4.50 -5.17 -4.43
N CYS A 154 3.69 -4.23 -4.88
CA CYS A 154 3.94 -2.80 -4.82
C CYS A 154 3.38 -2.22 -3.51
N PHE A 155 3.86 -2.67 -2.36
CA PHE A 155 3.36 -2.22 -1.05
C PHE A 155 3.63 -0.74 -0.79
N THR A 156 4.62 -0.13 -1.44
CA THR A 156 4.83 1.32 -1.44
C THR A 156 4.28 1.94 -2.73
N ILE A 157 3.23 2.75 -2.59
CA ILE A 157 2.58 3.46 -3.71
C ILE A 157 3.24 4.83 -3.94
N LYS A 158 3.76 5.44 -2.88
CA LYS A 158 4.50 6.70 -2.95
C LYS A 158 5.58 6.75 -1.88
N PRO A 159 6.87 6.83 -2.29
CA PRO A 159 7.37 6.73 -3.67
C PRO A 159 7.16 5.32 -4.25
N ILE A 160 6.88 5.22 -5.53
CA ILE A 160 6.80 3.92 -6.21
C ILE A 160 8.19 3.46 -6.64
N ASP A 161 8.43 2.16 -6.60
CA ASP A 161 9.66 1.56 -7.13
C ASP A 161 9.60 1.53 -8.67
N LYS A 162 10.19 2.54 -9.29
CA LYS A 162 10.26 2.63 -10.75
C LYS A 162 11.15 1.55 -11.34
N ASP A 163 12.27 1.26 -10.68
CA ASP A 163 13.27 0.32 -11.19
C ASP A 163 12.71 -1.10 -11.36
N ILE A 164 11.90 -1.56 -10.38
CA ILE A 164 11.29 -2.89 -10.45
C ILE A 164 10.21 -2.94 -11.55
N LEU A 165 9.47 -1.86 -11.75
CA LEU A 165 8.43 -1.78 -12.77
C LEU A 165 9.03 -1.65 -14.18
N GLU A 166 10.07 -0.85 -14.36
CA GLU A 166 10.78 -0.70 -15.64
C GLU A 166 11.46 -2.02 -16.07
N LYS A 167 12.03 -2.76 -15.11
CA LYS A 167 12.61 -4.08 -15.39
C LYS A 167 11.57 -5.15 -15.71
N ALA A 168 10.33 -4.93 -15.31
CA ALA A 168 9.24 -5.88 -15.49
C ALA A 168 8.41 -5.63 -16.76
N ALA A 169 8.61 -4.48 -17.42
CA ALA A 169 7.96 -4.10 -18.66
C ALA A 169 8.69 -4.69 -19.87
#